data_78fb496a1661a0c9a23adb68481db2f0
#
_entry.id   78fb496a1661a0c9a23adb68481db2f0
#
_cell.length_a   1.000
_cell.length_b   1.000
_cell.length_c   1.000
_cell.angle_alpha   90.00
_cell.angle_beta   90.00
_cell.angle_gamma   90.00
#
_symmetry.space_group_name_H-M   'P 1'
#
loop_
_entity.id
_entity.type
_entity.pdbx_description
1 polymer ?
#
loop_
_entity_poly.entity_id
_entity_poly.type
_entity_poly.pdbx_seq_one_letter_code
_entity_poly.pdbx_strand_id
1 'polypeptide(L)'
;MAKVLVIYHSQQFGDTKGLAEALAEGVRDAGVEAEIISTNERRITLDEFLAADGVALGTPDYFSYLAGTIKTFFDDMYLWDKSGESVKGKPAALFFSHGGGGRVREPFEVLAGKFFDHVGETVESRRPTGDEAKQKCRALGKELARKLK
;
A
#
# COMPACT_ATOMS: atom_id res chain seq x y z
N MET A 1 16.92 0.98 -12.12
CA MET A 1 15.73 1.85 -11.97
C MET A 1 15.02 1.52 -10.66
N ALA A 2 14.62 2.54 -9.92
CA ALA A 2 13.87 2.33 -8.68
C ALA A 2 12.52 1.70 -8.97
N LYS A 3 12.01 0.90 -8.04
CA LYS A 3 10.76 0.15 -8.19
C LYS A 3 9.92 0.23 -6.93
N VAL A 4 8.61 0.43 -7.13
CA VAL A 4 7.60 0.41 -6.09
C VAL A 4 6.70 -0.80 -6.29
N LEU A 5 6.42 -1.55 -5.22
CA LEU A 5 5.36 -2.55 -5.23
C LEU A 5 4.09 -1.89 -4.68
N VAL A 6 3.02 -1.95 -5.44
CA VAL A 6 1.70 -1.47 -4.99
C VAL A 6 0.90 -2.71 -4.59
N ILE A 7 0.80 -2.93 -3.29
CA ILE A 7 0.24 -4.14 -2.68
C ILE A 7 -1.13 -3.82 -2.12
N TYR A 8 -2.17 -4.48 -2.60
CA TYR A 8 -3.53 -4.17 -2.18
C TYR A 8 -4.42 -5.39 -2.11
N HIS A 9 -5.45 -5.28 -1.29
CA HIS A 9 -6.57 -6.22 -1.27
C HIS A 9 -7.82 -5.48 -1.76
N SER A 10 -8.58 -6.06 -2.66
CA SER A 10 -9.82 -5.46 -3.14
C SER A 10 -10.82 -6.54 -3.54
N GLN A 11 -12.07 -6.35 -3.11
CA GLN A 11 -13.17 -7.26 -3.45
C GLN A 11 -14.42 -6.44 -3.75
N GLN A 12 -15.49 -7.14 -4.15
CA GLN A 12 -16.82 -6.59 -4.42
C GLN A 12 -16.82 -5.44 -5.43
N PHE A 13 -16.53 -4.22 -4.98
CA PHE A 13 -16.76 -3.02 -5.78
C PHE A 13 -15.50 -2.48 -6.46
N GLY A 14 -14.34 -3.06 -6.19
CA GLY A 14 -13.10 -2.61 -6.80
C GLY A 14 -12.58 -1.26 -6.32
N ASP A 15 -13.04 -0.79 -5.17
CA ASP A 15 -12.66 0.54 -4.66
C ASP A 15 -11.17 0.64 -4.37
N THR A 16 -10.63 -0.33 -3.62
CA THR A 16 -9.20 -0.32 -3.29
C THR A 16 -8.35 -0.51 -4.55
N LYS A 17 -8.83 -1.33 -5.50
CA LYS A 17 -8.14 -1.55 -6.77
C LYS A 17 -8.00 -0.24 -7.55
N GLY A 18 -9.08 0.55 -7.62
CA GLY A 18 -9.05 1.83 -8.31
C GLY A 18 -8.03 2.80 -7.72
N LEU A 19 -7.91 2.82 -6.38
CA LEU A 19 -6.91 3.63 -5.71
C LEU A 19 -5.49 3.13 -6.00
N ALA A 20 -5.29 1.81 -5.99
CA ALA A 20 -3.99 1.21 -6.29
C ALA A 20 -3.52 1.57 -7.70
N GLU A 21 -4.42 1.49 -8.67
CA GLU A 21 -4.10 1.83 -10.06
C GLU A 21 -3.74 3.30 -10.20
N ALA A 22 -4.47 4.19 -9.53
CA ALA A 22 -4.19 5.62 -9.56
C ALA A 22 -2.83 5.95 -8.93
N LEU A 23 -2.52 5.30 -7.81
CA LEU A 23 -1.21 5.51 -7.16
C LEU A 23 -0.07 5.05 -8.07
N ALA A 24 -0.22 3.88 -8.70
CA ALA A 24 0.78 3.36 -9.63
C ALA A 24 1.01 4.31 -10.81
N GLU A 25 -0.07 4.94 -11.33
CA GLU A 25 0.07 5.95 -12.37
C GLU A 25 0.96 7.10 -11.92
N GLY A 26 0.75 7.58 -10.69
CA GLY A 26 1.57 8.67 -10.14
C GLY A 26 3.04 8.28 -10.01
N VAL A 27 3.31 7.05 -9.58
CA VAL A 27 4.68 6.54 -9.49
C VAL A 27 5.32 6.52 -10.88
N ARG A 28 4.63 5.99 -11.88
CA ARG A 28 5.14 5.89 -13.25
C ARG A 28 5.34 7.26 -13.88
N ASP A 29 4.43 8.19 -13.63
CA ASP A 29 4.55 9.56 -14.15
C ASP A 29 5.80 10.25 -13.62
N ALA A 30 6.27 9.88 -12.45
CA ALA A 30 7.50 10.41 -11.86
C ALA A 30 8.75 9.65 -12.29
N GLY A 31 8.64 8.71 -13.23
CA GLY A 31 9.78 8.00 -13.80
C GLY A 31 10.27 6.81 -12.99
N VAL A 32 9.44 6.26 -12.13
CA VAL A 32 9.78 5.09 -11.30
C VAL A 32 8.90 3.92 -11.73
N GLU A 33 9.44 2.71 -11.67
CA GLU A 33 8.70 1.50 -12.03
C GLU A 33 7.70 1.16 -10.92
N ALA A 34 6.51 0.72 -11.31
CA ALA A 34 5.48 0.27 -10.36
C ALA A 34 4.90 -1.06 -10.80
N GLU A 35 4.85 -2.00 -9.88
CA GLU A 35 4.19 -3.28 -10.09
C GLU A 35 3.02 -3.39 -9.12
N ILE A 36 1.84 -3.69 -9.64
CA ILE A 36 0.60 -3.78 -8.84
C ILE A 36 0.34 -5.25 -8.53
N ILE A 37 0.19 -5.57 -7.26
CA ILE A 37 0.00 -6.95 -6.80
C ILE A 37 -1.24 -7.03 -5.93
N SER A 38 -2.19 -7.90 -6.34
CA SER A 38 -3.39 -8.18 -5.56
C SER A 38 -3.12 -9.32 -4.57
N THR A 39 -3.27 -9.03 -3.29
CA THR A 39 -3.15 -10.05 -2.25
C THR A 39 -4.33 -11.02 -2.23
N ASN A 40 -5.40 -10.71 -2.97
CA ASN A 40 -6.49 -11.66 -3.20
C ASN A 40 -6.01 -12.89 -3.98
N GLU A 41 -5.00 -12.70 -4.83
CA GLU A 41 -4.54 -13.74 -5.75
C GLU A 41 -3.34 -14.51 -5.22
N ARG A 42 -2.44 -13.84 -4.48
CA ARG A 42 -1.24 -14.50 -3.97
C ARG A 42 -0.58 -13.69 -2.87
N ARG A 43 0.33 -14.33 -2.16
CA ARG A 43 1.17 -13.67 -1.15
C ARG A 43 2.35 -12.99 -1.82
N ILE A 44 2.91 -11.99 -1.14
CA ILE A 44 4.13 -11.32 -1.58
C ILE A 44 5.32 -12.21 -1.20
N THR A 45 6.26 -12.41 -2.12
CA THR A 45 7.47 -13.18 -1.82
C THR A 45 8.55 -12.29 -1.22
N LEU A 46 9.43 -12.89 -0.43
CA LEU A 46 10.56 -12.17 0.16
C LEU A 46 11.47 -11.57 -0.93
N ASP A 47 11.76 -12.34 -1.97
CA ASP A 47 12.66 -11.87 -3.03
C ASP A 47 12.11 -10.63 -3.76
N GLU A 48 10.83 -10.63 -4.10
CA GLU A 48 10.25 -9.46 -4.76
C GLU A 48 10.18 -8.26 -3.81
N PHE A 49 9.94 -8.50 -2.53
CA PHE A 49 9.94 -7.44 -1.54
C PHE A 49 11.33 -6.82 -1.38
N LEU A 50 12.37 -7.65 -1.26
CA LEU A 50 13.74 -7.16 -1.10
C LEU A 50 14.21 -6.39 -2.34
N ALA A 51 13.75 -6.77 -3.52
CA ALA A 51 14.12 -6.10 -4.76
C ALA A 51 13.43 -4.74 -4.95
N ALA A 52 12.39 -4.45 -4.19
CA ALA A 52 11.69 -3.18 -4.28
C ALA A 52 12.37 -2.11 -3.43
N ASP A 53 12.30 -0.86 -3.89
CA ASP A 53 12.87 0.28 -3.17
C ASP A 53 11.85 0.93 -2.26
N GLY A 54 10.57 0.80 -2.58
CA GLY A 54 9.48 1.33 -1.78
C GLY A 54 8.22 0.53 -2.00
N VAL A 55 7.21 0.74 -1.15
CA VAL A 55 5.93 0.04 -1.27
C VAL A 55 4.78 1.02 -1.08
N ALA A 56 3.63 0.66 -1.65
CA ALA A 56 2.37 1.30 -1.34
C ALA A 56 1.42 0.19 -0.90
N LEU A 57 0.72 0.40 0.19
CA LEU A 57 -0.16 -0.61 0.77
C LEU A 57 -1.59 -0.10 0.80
N GLY A 58 -2.52 -0.91 0.31
CA GLY A 58 -3.93 -0.55 0.27
C GLY A 58 -4.82 -1.63 0.83
N THR A 59 -5.78 -1.24 1.68
CA THR A 59 -6.72 -2.15 2.31
C THR A 59 -8.12 -1.56 2.32
N PRO A 60 -9.18 -2.39 2.16
CA PRO A 60 -10.50 -1.95 2.59
C PRO A 60 -10.56 -1.98 4.11
N ASP A 61 -11.57 -1.28 4.65
CA ASP A 61 -11.88 -1.33 6.08
C ASP A 61 -12.85 -2.49 6.31
N TYR A 62 -12.34 -3.57 6.88
CA TYR A 62 -13.14 -4.73 7.27
C TYR A 62 -13.21 -4.79 8.79
N PHE A 63 -14.40 -4.48 9.34
CA PHE A 63 -14.63 -4.51 10.80
C PHE A 63 -13.65 -3.60 11.55
N SER A 64 -13.39 -2.41 11.01
CA SER A 64 -12.48 -1.42 11.60
C SER A 64 -11.02 -1.90 11.63
N TYR A 65 -10.67 -2.84 10.75
CA TYR A 65 -9.33 -3.40 10.69
C TYR A 65 -8.93 -3.71 9.24
N LEU A 66 -7.69 -4.17 9.07
CA LEU A 66 -7.16 -4.53 7.75
C LEU A 66 -7.84 -5.79 7.22
N ALA A 67 -7.88 -5.90 5.89
CA ALA A 67 -8.26 -7.16 5.26
C ALA A 67 -7.25 -8.26 5.65
N GLY A 68 -7.73 -9.49 5.76
CA GLY A 68 -6.92 -10.61 6.22
C GLY A 68 -5.64 -10.82 5.42
N THR A 69 -5.70 -10.66 4.09
CA THR A 69 -4.51 -10.86 3.24
C THR A 69 -3.46 -9.77 3.45
N ILE A 70 -3.88 -8.56 3.79
CA ILE A 70 -2.94 -7.48 4.11
C ILE A 70 -2.31 -7.75 5.48
N LYS A 71 -3.10 -8.22 6.45
CA LYS A 71 -2.53 -8.63 7.75
C LYS A 71 -1.53 -9.77 7.57
N THR A 72 -1.82 -10.72 6.68
CA THR A 72 -0.90 -11.80 6.35
C THR A 72 0.44 -11.25 5.84
N PHE A 73 0.40 -10.22 4.99
CA PHE A 73 1.64 -9.58 4.54
C PHE A 73 2.46 -9.06 5.72
N PHE A 74 1.83 -8.41 6.68
CA PHE A 74 2.54 -7.92 7.87
C PHE A 74 3.05 -9.07 8.74
N ASP A 75 2.31 -10.17 8.83
CA ASP A 75 2.79 -11.36 9.54
C ASP A 75 4.03 -11.94 8.87
N ASP A 76 4.04 -11.99 7.54
CA ASP A 76 5.22 -12.42 6.77
C ASP A 76 6.41 -11.49 7.02
N MET A 77 6.19 -10.18 7.05
CA MET A 77 7.22 -9.19 7.37
C MET A 77 7.84 -9.47 8.73
N TYR A 78 7.01 -9.78 9.72
CA TYR A 78 7.47 -10.10 11.06
C TYR A 78 8.36 -11.34 11.04
N LEU A 79 7.94 -12.39 10.33
CA LEU A 79 8.72 -13.62 10.24
C LEU A 79 10.05 -13.41 9.51
N TRP A 80 10.04 -12.64 8.44
CA TRP A 80 11.28 -12.30 7.71
C TRP A 80 12.25 -11.54 8.61
N ASP A 81 11.74 -10.55 9.34
CA ASP A 81 12.56 -9.78 10.27
C ASP A 81 13.18 -10.66 11.34
N LYS A 82 12.40 -11.57 11.91
CA LYS A 82 12.90 -12.52 12.93
C LYS A 82 13.91 -13.51 12.36
N SER A 83 13.86 -13.79 11.08
CA SER A 83 14.82 -14.66 10.40
C SER A 83 16.11 -13.94 10.00
N GLY A 84 16.22 -12.65 10.33
CA GLY A 84 17.44 -11.88 10.05
C GLY A 84 17.43 -11.15 8.72
N GLU A 85 16.30 -11.15 8.00
CA GLU A 85 16.19 -10.44 6.73
C GLU A 85 16.07 -8.94 6.96
N SER A 86 16.67 -8.13 6.08
CA SER A 86 16.69 -6.69 6.21
C SER A 86 15.46 -6.10 5.54
N VAL A 87 14.31 -6.18 6.22
CA VAL A 87 13.01 -5.80 5.65
C VAL A 87 12.48 -4.46 6.17
N LYS A 88 13.08 -3.87 7.19
CA LYS A 88 12.58 -2.62 7.79
C LYS A 88 13.18 -1.39 7.13
N GLY A 89 12.38 -0.33 7.08
CA GLY A 89 12.88 1.01 6.75
C GLY A 89 12.58 1.49 5.34
N LYS A 90 11.96 0.67 4.48
CA LYS A 90 11.60 1.15 3.14
C LYS A 90 10.54 2.24 3.23
N PRO A 91 10.58 3.25 2.34
CA PRO A 91 9.49 4.22 2.25
C PRO A 91 8.18 3.55 1.86
N ALA A 92 7.09 3.95 2.50
CA ALA A 92 5.77 3.37 2.21
C ALA A 92 4.69 4.43 2.20
N ALA A 93 3.79 4.32 1.21
CA ALA A 93 2.57 5.10 1.12
C ALA A 93 1.37 4.23 1.46
N LEU A 94 0.36 4.79 2.10
CA LEU A 94 -0.82 4.05 2.54
C LEU A 94 -2.09 4.62 1.97
N PHE A 95 -3.04 3.75 1.63
CA PHE A 95 -4.37 4.16 1.20
C PHE A 95 -5.39 3.12 1.62
N PHE A 96 -6.64 3.55 1.80
CA PHE A 96 -7.70 2.60 2.14
C PHE A 96 -9.06 3.10 1.67
N SER A 97 -9.99 2.15 1.54
CA SER A 97 -11.37 2.42 1.18
C SER A 97 -12.29 1.92 2.28
N HIS A 98 -13.47 2.53 2.39
CA HIS A 98 -14.46 2.12 3.38
C HIS A 98 -15.89 2.48 2.93
N GLY A 99 -16.87 1.84 3.55
CA GLY A 99 -18.28 2.11 3.27
C GLY A 99 -18.93 3.14 4.19
N GLY A 100 -18.21 3.65 5.19
CA GLY A 100 -18.76 4.64 6.10
C GLY A 100 -18.02 4.83 7.42
N GLY A 101 -17.08 3.94 7.77
CA GLY A 101 -16.37 4.01 9.06
C GLY A 101 -15.01 4.69 8.99
N GLY A 102 -14.11 4.10 8.22
CA GLY A 102 -12.75 4.63 8.10
C GLY A 102 -11.88 4.39 9.33
N ARG A 103 -12.32 3.54 10.25
CA ARG A 103 -11.59 3.30 11.51
C ARG A 103 -10.32 2.48 11.33
N VAL A 104 -10.13 1.87 10.17
CA VAL A 104 -8.92 1.11 9.85
C VAL A 104 -7.69 1.99 9.82
N ARG A 105 -7.84 3.31 9.64
CA ARG A 105 -6.70 4.23 9.52
C ARG A 105 -5.68 4.04 10.64
N GLU A 106 -6.13 4.10 11.90
CA GLU A 106 -5.21 4.06 13.03
C GLU A 106 -4.46 2.72 13.13
N PRO A 107 -5.12 1.55 13.18
CA PRO A 107 -4.38 0.29 13.25
C PRO A 107 -3.51 0.06 12.02
N PHE A 108 -3.92 0.53 10.85
CA PHE A 108 -3.13 0.40 9.63
C PHE A 108 -1.85 1.23 9.72
N GLU A 109 -1.96 2.49 10.12
CA GLU A 109 -0.79 3.36 10.25
C GLU A 109 0.15 2.89 11.37
N VAL A 110 -0.39 2.42 12.48
CA VAL A 110 0.42 1.89 13.58
C VAL A 110 1.21 0.67 13.13
N LEU A 111 0.55 -0.27 12.46
CA LEU A 111 1.20 -1.49 12.03
C LEU A 111 2.25 -1.21 10.95
N ALA A 112 1.91 -0.38 9.97
CA ALA A 112 2.86 0.00 8.92
C ALA A 112 4.08 0.72 9.50
N GLY A 113 3.87 1.56 10.50
CA GLY A 113 4.97 2.30 11.15
C GLY A 113 5.97 1.42 11.87
N LYS A 114 5.63 0.16 12.15
CA LYS A 114 6.58 -0.78 12.76
C LYS A 114 7.63 -1.27 11.76
N PHE A 115 7.35 -1.17 10.46
CA PHE A 115 8.20 -1.74 9.42
C PHE A 115 8.68 -0.72 8.39
N PHE A 116 7.95 0.38 8.21
CA PHE A 116 8.18 1.30 7.09
C PHE A 116 8.37 2.73 7.54
N ASP A 117 9.02 3.50 6.66
CA ASP A 117 9.10 4.95 6.76
C ASP A 117 7.88 5.52 6.01
N HIS A 118 6.90 6.01 6.75
CA HIS A 118 5.62 6.46 6.19
C HIS A 118 5.80 7.76 5.41
N VAL A 119 5.41 7.75 4.13
CA VAL A 119 5.53 8.88 3.23
C VAL A 119 4.16 9.51 2.98
N GLY A 120 4.06 10.82 3.19
CA GLY A 120 2.86 11.58 2.90
C GLY A 120 1.69 11.25 3.83
N GLU A 121 0.51 11.72 3.46
CA GLU A 121 -0.71 11.42 4.20
C GLU A 121 -1.40 10.18 3.64
N THR A 122 -1.95 9.35 4.51
CA THR A 122 -2.77 8.21 4.10
C THR A 122 -3.99 8.73 3.33
N VAL A 123 -4.22 8.17 2.15
CA VAL A 123 -5.40 8.53 1.35
C VAL A 123 -6.59 7.67 1.78
N GLU A 124 -7.68 8.33 2.10
CA GLU A 124 -8.93 7.68 2.48
C GLU A 124 -9.97 7.90 1.39
N SER A 125 -10.72 6.85 1.05
CA SER A 125 -11.80 6.95 0.09
C SER A 125 -13.07 6.30 0.65
N ARG A 126 -14.14 7.08 0.77
CA ARG A 126 -15.44 6.52 1.06
C ARG A 126 -16.07 6.05 -0.24
N ARG A 127 -16.64 4.84 -0.23
CA ARG A 127 -17.29 4.25 -1.40
C ARG A 127 -18.48 5.10 -1.87
N PRO A 128 -18.67 5.27 -3.20
CA PRO A 128 -17.81 4.77 -4.28
C PRO A 128 -16.57 5.62 -4.46
N THR A 129 -15.48 5.00 -4.91
CA THR A 129 -14.23 5.71 -5.17
C THR A 129 -14.42 6.68 -6.34
N GLY A 130 -14.20 7.97 -6.07
CA GLY A 130 -14.34 9.01 -7.06
C GLY A 130 -13.00 9.59 -7.50
N ASP A 131 -13.09 10.60 -8.39
CA ASP A 131 -11.91 11.23 -8.96
C ASP A 131 -11.03 11.93 -7.92
N GLU A 132 -11.63 12.52 -6.89
CA GLU A 132 -10.87 13.24 -5.87
C GLU A 132 -9.89 12.30 -5.15
N ALA A 133 -10.38 11.14 -4.70
CA ALA A 133 -9.51 10.15 -4.03
C ALA A 133 -8.45 9.61 -4.97
N LYS A 134 -8.81 9.36 -6.24
CA LYS A 134 -7.85 8.88 -7.23
C LYS A 134 -6.75 9.91 -7.49
N GLN A 135 -7.10 11.19 -7.56
CA GLN A 135 -6.11 12.24 -7.75
C GLN A 135 -5.17 12.37 -6.54
N LYS A 136 -5.71 12.21 -5.34
CA LYS A 136 -4.88 12.17 -4.14
C LYS A 136 -3.90 11.00 -4.17
N CYS A 137 -4.35 9.84 -4.65
CA CYS A 137 -3.49 8.68 -4.81
C CYS A 137 -2.41 8.91 -5.86
N ARG A 138 -2.73 9.55 -6.98
CA ARG A 138 -1.72 9.90 -7.99
C ARG A 138 -0.66 10.82 -7.39
N ALA A 139 -1.08 11.83 -6.64
CA ALA A 139 -0.15 12.75 -5.98
C ALA A 139 0.71 12.01 -4.96
N LEU A 140 0.12 11.11 -4.18
CA LEU A 140 0.84 10.30 -3.20
C LEU A 140 1.86 9.40 -3.89
N GLY A 141 1.51 8.81 -5.03
CA GLY A 141 2.44 8.01 -5.82
C GLY A 141 3.64 8.80 -6.30
N LYS A 142 3.41 10.03 -6.75
CA LYS A 142 4.51 10.92 -7.16
C LYS A 142 5.40 11.27 -5.97
N GLU A 143 4.81 11.55 -4.83
CA GLU A 143 5.55 11.86 -3.61
C GLU A 143 6.44 10.69 -3.19
N LEU A 144 5.88 9.48 -3.19
CA LEU A 144 6.63 8.27 -2.88
C LEU A 144 7.80 8.09 -3.86
N ALA A 145 7.55 8.23 -5.16
CA ALA A 145 8.57 8.08 -6.18
C ALA A 145 9.73 9.06 -5.99
N ARG A 146 9.44 10.29 -5.59
CA ARG A 146 10.47 11.30 -5.37
C ARG A 146 11.41 10.93 -4.22
N LYS A 147 10.94 10.17 -3.25
CA LYS A 147 11.78 9.69 -2.15
C LYS A 147 12.80 8.64 -2.61
N LEU A 148 12.57 8.03 -3.75
CA LEU A 148 13.40 6.94 -4.28
C LEU A 148 14.42 7.40 -5.35
N LYS A 149 14.37 8.66 -5.71
CA LYS A 149 15.24 9.20 -6.74
C LYS A 149 16.46 9.89 -6.19
#